data_48af7bf3badedb25a8c61e34ec603288
#
_entry.id   48af7bf3badedb25a8c61e34ec603288
#
_cell.length_a   1.000
_cell.length_b   1.000
_cell.length_c   1.000
_cell.angle_alpha   90.00
_cell.angle_beta   90.00
_cell.angle_gamma   90.00
#
_symmetry.space_group_name_H-M   'P 1'
#
loop_
_entity.id
_entity.type
_entity.pdbx_description
1 polymer ?
#
loop_
_entity_poly.entity_id
_entity_poly.type
_entity_poly.pdbx_seq_one_letter_code
_entity_poly.pdbx_strand_id
1 'polypeptide(L)'
;MKISAVALGVGAMLAAGPTLARDHVLLDAGKAPANQTITSKSLGVKSATPFTVTTKTLHGGRQEGVMLVEIDTGAMKITVVPTRGMNVLQAVAGDVRLGWHSPVKEVVNPSFIELTGRNGLGWLEALTSWSPAAVMNGWATRARTPTARC
;
A
#
# COMPACT_ATOMS: atom_id res chain seq x y z
N MET A 1 23.07 70.12 12.28
CA MET A 1 22.19 69.20 12.98
C MET A 1 21.56 68.29 11.91
N LYS A 2 22.08 67.06 11.72
CA LYS A 2 21.63 66.12 10.71
C LYS A 2 20.79 65.07 11.37
N ILE A 3 19.51 64.99 11.01
CA ILE A 3 18.55 63.97 11.51
C ILE A 3 18.57 62.81 10.55
N SER A 4 19.08 61.69 10.98
CA SER A 4 19.07 60.41 10.21
C SER A 4 17.72 59.73 10.40
N ALA A 5 16.99 59.52 9.35
CA ALA A 5 15.75 58.73 9.33
C ALA A 5 16.09 57.22 9.37
N VAL A 6 15.63 56.54 10.37
CA VAL A 6 15.67 55.06 10.50
C VAL A 6 14.45 54.52 9.78
N ALA A 7 14.68 53.80 8.69
CA ALA A 7 13.61 53.05 8.02
C ALA A 7 13.33 51.76 8.76
N LEU A 8 12.13 51.63 9.36
CA LEU A 8 11.62 50.37 9.89
C LEU A 8 11.19 49.48 8.70
N GLY A 9 11.93 48.40 8.50
CA GLY A 9 11.53 47.34 7.59
C GLY A 9 10.37 46.52 8.17
N VAL A 10 9.20 46.65 7.54
CA VAL A 10 8.05 45.75 7.83
C VAL A 10 8.33 44.41 7.21
N GLY A 11 8.70 43.42 8.01
CA GLY A 11 8.84 42.04 7.62
C GLY A 11 7.46 41.46 7.27
N ALA A 12 7.26 41.13 5.99
CA ALA A 12 6.08 40.40 5.55
C ALA A 12 6.13 38.98 6.15
N MET A 13 5.34 38.70 7.18
CA MET A 13 5.05 37.34 7.65
C MET A 13 4.24 36.64 6.53
N LEU A 14 4.89 35.73 5.84
CA LEU A 14 4.22 34.75 4.99
C LEU A 14 3.37 33.84 5.91
N ALA A 15 2.08 34.12 6.00
CA ALA A 15 1.11 33.25 6.62
C ALA A 15 1.06 31.96 5.78
N ALA A 16 1.70 30.89 6.25
CA ALA A 16 1.47 29.56 5.73
C ALA A 16 0.00 29.21 6.03
N GLY A 17 -0.84 29.30 5.01
CA GLY A 17 -2.24 28.87 5.09
C GLY A 17 -2.30 27.39 5.45
N PRO A 18 -3.38 26.93 6.12
CA PRO A 18 -3.54 25.51 6.46
C PRO A 18 -3.50 24.69 5.16
N THR A 19 -2.51 23.85 5.02
CA THR A 19 -2.48 22.84 3.97
C THR A 19 -3.53 21.80 4.32
N LEU A 20 -4.71 21.89 3.72
CA LEU A 20 -5.75 20.89 3.85
C LEU A 20 -5.25 19.61 3.17
N ALA A 21 -4.86 18.62 3.97
CA ALA A 21 -4.64 17.28 3.47
C ALA A 21 -5.98 16.76 2.93
N ARG A 22 -5.96 16.22 1.71
CA ARG A 22 -7.12 15.54 1.11
C ARG A 22 -6.87 14.04 1.15
N ASP A 23 -7.75 13.33 1.81
CA ASP A 23 -7.73 11.88 1.79
C ASP A 23 -8.45 11.38 0.52
N HIS A 24 -7.86 10.38 -0.12
CA HIS A 24 -8.48 9.67 -1.23
C HIS A 24 -8.58 8.19 -0.90
N VAL A 25 -9.81 7.70 -0.76
CA VAL A 25 -10.07 6.31 -0.43
C VAL A 25 -9.95 5.48 -1.71
N LEU A 26 -8.94 4.62 -1.78
CA LEU A 26 -8.72 3.67 -2.87
C LEU A 26 -9.58 2.42 -2.71
N LEU A 27 -9.77 1.99 -1.48
CA LEU A 27 -10.45 0.76 -1.11
C LEU A 27 -11.38 1.06 0.05
N ASP A 28 -12.62 0.62 -0.05
CA ASP A 28 -13.63 0.80 0.99
C ASP A 28 -14.27 -0.55 1.31
N ALA A 29 -14.41 -0.85 2.59
CA ALA A 29 -15.06 -2.07 3.04
C ALA A 29 -16.52 -2.09 2.56
N GLY A 30 -16.92 -3.15 1.87
CA GLY A 30 -18.29 -3.32 1.36
C GLY A 30 -18.52 -2.76 -0.04
N LYS A 31 -17.54 -2.13 -0.67
CA LYS A 31 -17.61 -1.75 -2.09
C LYS A 31 -16.74 -2.67 -2.93
N ALA A 32 -17.27 -3.08 -4.08
CA ALA A 32 -16.48 -3.83 -5.04
C ALA A 32 -15.25 -3.01 -5.46
N PRO A 33 -14.07 -3.62 -5.46
CA PRO A 33 -12.86 -2.93 -5.91
C PRO A 33 -12.98 -2.56 -7.39
N ALA A 34 -12.70 -1.31 -7.71
CA ALA A 34 -12.69 -0.83 -9.09
C ALA A 34 -11.27 -0.81 -9.62
N ASN A 35 -11.09 -1.23 -10.87
CA ASN A 35 -9.87 -0.97 -11.60
C ASN A 35 -9.83 0.51 -11.96
N GLN A 36 -8.92 1.27 -11.36
CA GLN A 36 -8.81 2.70 -11.55
C GLN A 36 -7.35 3.16 -11.59
N THR A 37 -7.13 4.27 -12.26
CA THR A 37 -5.83 4.93 -12.28
C THR A 37 -5.99 6.38 -11.81
N ILE A 38 -5.25 6.74 -10.78
CA ILE A 38 -5.24 8.06 -10.16
C ILE A 38 -3.87 8.65 -10.37
N THR A 39 -3.82 9.89 -10.83
CA THR A 39 -2.57 10.62 -11.05
C THR A 39 -2.52 11.84 -10.13
N SER A 40 -1.31 12.35 -9.86
CA SER A 40 -1.14 13.63 -9.16
C SER A 40 -1.96 14.74 -9.80
N LYS A 41 -2.08 14.75 -11.15
CA LYS A 41 -2.87 15.71 -11.89
C LYS A 41 -4.37 15.59 -11.65
N SER A 42 -4.91 14.35 -11.61
CA SER A 42 -6.33 14.10 -11.35
C SER A 42 -6.75 14.51 -9.93
N LEU A 43 -5.81 14.48 -8.99
CA LEU A 43 -6.02 14.94 -7.62
C LEU A 43 -5.77 16.44 -7.43
N GLY A 44 -5.35 17.15 -8.48
CA GLY A 44 -5.00 18.56 -8.38
C GLY A 44 -3.75 18.84 -7.55
N VAL A 45 -2.91 17.83 -7.31
CA VAL A 45 -1.67 17.95 -6.54
C VAL A 45 -0.58 18.46 -7.47
N LYS A 46 -0.04 19.65 -7.14
CA LYS A 46 1.15 20.18 -7.80
C LYS A 46 2.39 19.54 -7.14
N SER A 47 2.86 18.44 -7.70
CA SER A 47 4.08 17.78 -7.26
C SER A 47 5.21 18.03 -8.27
N ALA A 48 6.42 18.25 -7.79
CA ALA A 48 7.62 18.31 -8.63
C ALA A 48 7.89 16.98 -9.33
N THR A 49 7.50 15.86 -8.68
CA THR A 49 7.53 14.51 -9.24
C THR A 49 6.10 14.01 -9.39
N PRO A 50 5.58 13.86 -10.63
CA PRO A 50 4.26 13.29 -10.84
C PRO A 50 4.23 11.85 -10.38
N PHE A 51 3.14 11.44 -9.73
CA PHE A 51 2.91 10.07 -9.31
C PHE A 51 1.64 9.50 -9.93
N THR A 52 1.60 8.19 -10.03
CA THR A 52 0.43 7.43 -10.50
C THR A 52 0.14 6.29 -9.52
N VAL A 53 -1.13 6.11 -9.18
CA VAL A 53 -1.61 4.98 -8.40
C VAL A 53 -2.62 4.23 -9.23
N THR A 54 -2.36 2.95 -9.49
CA THR A 54 -3.25 2.09 -10.27
C THR A 54 -3.72 0.93 -9.40
N THR A 55 -5.04 0.74 -9.36
CA THR A 55 -5.65 -0.44 -8.74
C THR A 55 -6.11 -1.40 -9.82
N LYS A 56 -5.85 -2.68 -9.65
CA LYS A 56 -6.33 -3.73 -10.55
C LYS A 56 -6.66 -5.00 -9.79
N THR A 57 -7.68 -5.71 -10.25
CA THR A 57 -8.05 -7.03 -9.75
C THR A 57 -7.48 -8.08 -10.70
N LEU A 58 -6.84 -9.10 -10.14
CA LEU A 58 -6.37 -10.27 -10.90
C LEU A 58 -7.49 -11.26 -11.09
N HIS A 59 -7.48 -11.93 -12.24
CA HIS A 59 -8.47 -12.93 -12.61
C HIS A 59 -7.79 -14.23 -13.06
N GLY A 60 -8.48 -15.34 -12.84
CA GLY A 60 -8.07 -16.67 -13.26
C GLY A 60 -7.21 -17.42 -12.23
N GLY A 61 -7.42 -18.73 -12.15
CA GLY A 61 -6.69 -19.60 -11.23
C GLY A 61 -6.85 -19.22 -9.76
N ARG A 62 -5.82 -19.47 -8.97
CA ARG A 62 -5.81 -19.17 -7.54
C ARG A 62 -5.59 -17.68 -7.21
N GLN A 63 -5.35 -16.85 -8.22
CA GLN A 63 -5.24 -15.40 -8.06
C GLN A 63 -6.58 -14.67 -8.23
N GLU A 64 -7.67 -15.38 -8.48
CA GLU A 64 -8.99 -14.79 -8.68
C GLU A 64 -9.37 -13.86 -7.52
N GLY A 65 -9.75 -12.63 -7.84
CA GLY A 65 -10.17 -11.63 -6.88
C GLY A 65 -9.03 -10.98 -6.07
N VAL A 66 -7.77 -11.30 -6.35
CA VAL A 66 -6.64 -10.61 -5.71
C VAL A 66 -6.52 -9.20 -6.25
N MET A 67 -6.49 -8.24 -5.35
CA MET A 67 -6.26 -6.85 -5.71
C MET A 67 -4.78 -6.48 -5.61
N LEU A 68 -4.32 -5.73 -6.59
CA LEU A 68 -3.02 -5.07 -6.59
C LEU A 68 -3.19 -3.56 -6.59
N VAL A 69 -2.33 -2.88 -5.85
CA VAL A 69 -2.14 -1.43 -5.91
C VAL A 69 -0.71 -1.17 -6.35
N GLU A 70 -0.56 -0.58 -7.52
CA GLU A 70 0.74 -0.16 -8.06
C GLU A 70 0.89 1.34 -7.85
N ILE A 71 1.95 1.74 -7.14
CA ILE A 71 2.30 3.13 -6.87
C ILE A 71 3.57 3.43 -7.64
N ASP A 72 3.48 4.35 -8.61
CA ASP A 72 4.61 4.80 -9.41
C ASP A 72 4.90 6.27 -9.08
N THR A 73 6.07 6.55 -8.55
CA THR A 73 6.53 7.90 -8.20
C THR A 73 7.46 8.49 -9.25
N GLY A 74 7.65 7.80 -10.39
CA GLY A 74 8.64 8.14 -11.40
C GLY A 74 10.07 7.65 -11.04
N ALA A 75 10.45 7.70 -9.77
CA ALA A 75 11.73 7.19 -9.28
C ALA A 75 11.63 5.75 -8.77
N MET A 76 10.47 5.35 -8.25
CA MET A 76 10.24 4.03 -7.68
C MET A 76 8.81 3.57 -7.99
N LYS A 77 8.69 2.27 -8.28
CA LYS A 77 7.41 1.58 -8.44
C LYS A 77 7.25 0.55 -7.34
N ILE A 78 6.17 0.64 -6.58
CA ILE A 78 5.84 -0.25 -5.47
C ILE A 78 4.56 -0.98 -5.81
N THR A 79 4.54 -2.30 -5.63
CA THR A 79 3.33 -3.12 -5.79
C THR A 79 2.90 -3.64 -4.42
N VAL A 80 1.69 -3.30 -4.03
CA VAL A 80 1.06 -3.70 -2.76
C VAL A 80 -0.10 -4.64 -3.06
N VAL A 81 -0.34 -5.60 -2.18
CA VAL A 81 -1.43 -6.58 -2.26
C VAL A 81 -2.38 -6.39 -1.07
N PRO A 82 -3.42 -5.56 -1.18
CA PRO A 82 -4.36 -5.30 -0.10
C PRO A 82 -5.10 -6.54 0.39
N THR A 83 -5.54 -7.42 -0.51
CA THR A 83 -6.22 -8.68 -0.19
C THR A 83 -5.38 -9.63 0.66
N ARG A 84 -4.09 -9.34 0.82
CA ARG A 84 -3.14 -10.09 1.64
C ARG A 84 -2.56 -9.25 2.78
N GLY A 85 -3.40 -8.44 3.42
CA GLY A 85 -3.00 -7.63 4.56
C GLY A 85 -2.03 -6.51 4.20
N MET A 86 -2.23 -5.84 3.06
CA MET A 86 -1.39 -4.74 2.56
C MET A 86 0.07 -5.14 2.33
N ASN A 87 0.30 -6.39 1.96
CA ASN A 87 1.65 -6.92 1.78
C ASN A 87 2.34 -6.28 0.57
N VAL A 88 3.62 -5.94 0.71
CA VAL A 88 4.44 -5.42 -0.40
C VAL A 88 4.95 -6.61 -1.21
N LEU A 89 4.55 -6.69 -2.47
CA LEU A 89 4.98 -7.73 -3.39
C LEU A 89 6.40 -7.44 -3.91
N GLN A 90 6.65 -6.22 -4.32
CA GLN A 90 7.95 -5.75 -4.79
C GLN A 90 8.04 -4.23 -4.76
N ALA A 91 9.25 -3.73 -4.75
CA ALA A 91 9.58 -2.35 -5.06
C ALA A 91 10.72 -2.33 -6.08
N VAL A 92 10.64 -1.46 -7.08
CA VAL A 92 11.65 -1.32 -8.14
C VAL A 92 12.06 0.15 -8.24
N ALA A 93 13.34 0.43 -8.17
CA ALA A 93 13.91 1.76 -8.31
C ALA A 93 15.07 1.69 -9.32
N GLY A 94 14.86 2.25 -10.52
CA GLY A 94 15.80 2.06 -11.64
C GLY A 94 16.01 0.56 -11.92
N ASP A 95 17.26 0.13 -11.89
CA ASP A 95 17.63 -1.27 -12.12
C ASP A 95 17.61 -2.13 -10.84
N VAL A 96 17.35 -1.52 -9.69
CA VAL A 96 17.31 -2.21 -8.40
C VAL A 96 15.91 -2.69 -8.09
N ARG A 97 15.75 -4.00 -7.95
CA ARG A 97 14.52 -4.63 -7.48
C ARG A 97 14.67 -5.08 -6.03
N LEU A 98 13.82 -4.54 -5.18
CA LEU A 98 13.64 -4.99 -3.80
C LEU A 98 12.43 -5.92 -3.75
N GLY A 99 12.65 -7.14 -3.31
CA GLY A 99 11.61 -8.16 -3.26
C GLY A 99 12.22 -9.55 -3.23
N TRP A 100 11.41 -10.53 -2.87
CA TRP A 100 11.81 -11.91 -2.87
C TRP A 100 11.39 -12.61 -4.16
N HIS A 101 12.28 -13.40 -4.73
CA HIS A 101 11.95 -14.30 -5.83
C HIS A 101 11.30 -15.57 -5.28
N SER A 102 9.99 -15.49 -5.07
CA SER A 102 9.22 -16.64 -4.58
C SER A 102 9.24 -17.80 -5.58
N PRO A 103 9.34 -19.05 -5.12
CA PRO A 103 9.04 -20.22 -5.93
C PRO A 103 7.56 -20.27 -6.34
N VAL A 104 6.67 -19.67 -5.53
CA VAL A 104 5.24 -19.53 -5.86
C VAL A 104 5.07 -18.37 -6.82
N LYS A 105 4.69 -18.65 -8.06
CA LYS A 105 4.61 -17.63 -9.14
C LYS A 105 3.30 -16.87 -9.16
N GLU A 106 2.24 -17.45 -8.62
CA GLU A 106 0.93 -16.81 -8.54
C GLU A 106 0.80 -16.02 -7.24
N VAL A 107 0.10 -14.89 -7.29
CA VAL A 107 -0.33 -14.19 -6.08
C VAL A 107 -1.61 -14.83 -5.59
N VAL A 108 -1.49 -15.90 -4.82
CA VAL A 108 -2.62 -16.72 -4.38
C VAL A 108 -3.57 -15.94 -3.48
N ASN A 109 -4.87 -15.97 -3.80
CA ASN A 109 -5.89 -15.38 -2.94
C ASN A 109 -5.97 -16.20 -1.63
N PRO A 110 -6.02 -15.53 -0.45
CA PRO A 110 -6.12 -16.20 0.84
C PRO A 110 -7.24 -17.23 0.96
N SER A 111 -8.35 -17.05 0.23
CA SER A 111 -9.49 -17.99 0.23
C SER A 111 -9.15 -19.36 -0.36
N PHE A 112 -8.11 -19.47 -1.17
CA PHE A 112 -7.64 -20.73 -1.77
C PHE A 112 -6.52 -21.40 -0.98
N ILE A 113 -6.17 -20.88 0.20
CA ILE A 113 -5.08 -21.42 1.02
C ILE A 113 -5.67 -22.29 2.11
N GLU A 114 -5.39 -23.58 2.05
CA GLU A 114 -5.74 -24.51 3.11
C GLU A 114 -4.62 -24.58 4.17
N LEU A 115 -4.83 -23.88 5.29
CA LEU A 115 -3.82 -23.76 6.34
C LEU A 115 -3.50 -25.10 7.04
N THR A 116 -4.46 -26.02 7.07
CA THR A 116 -4.32 -27.35 7.69
C THR A 116 -3.66 -28.38 6.76
N GLY A 117 -3.61 -28.07 5.46
CA GLY A 117 -2.97 -28.92 4.47
C GLY A 117 -1.50 -29.16 4.79
N ARG A 118 -0.94 -30.28 4.32
CA ARG A 118 0.47 -30.66 4.48
C ARG A 118 0.96 -30.62 5.94
N ASN A 119 0.15 -31.11 6.87
CA ASN A 119 0.43 -31.09 8.32
C ASN A 119 0.63 -29.66 8.88
N GLY A 120 -0.17 -28.70 8.43
CA GLY A 120 -0.09 -27.30 8.87
C GLY A 120 0.90 -26.43 8.08
N LEU A 121 1.50 -26.96 7.01
CA LEU A 121 2.43 -26.23 6.13
C LEU A 121 1.73 -25.60 4.92
N GLY A 122 0.40 -25.64 4.84
CA GLY A 122 -0.36 -25.07 3.72
C GLY A 122 -0.10 -23.58 3.48
N TRP A 123 0.32 -22.87 4.53
CA TRP A 123 0.71 -21.45 4.41
C TRP A 123 1.91 -21.20 3.49
N LEU A 124 2.75 -22.20 3.23
CA LEU A 124 3.88 -22.10 2.30
C LEU A 124 3.42 -21.80 0.88
N GLU A 125 2.22 -22.23 0.51
CA GLU A 125 1.63 -21.92 -0.81
C GLU A 125 1.30 -20.44 -0.99
N ALA A 126 1.31 -19.69 0.10
CA ALA A 126 1.05 -18.27 0.16
C ALA A 126 2.30 -17.39 0.13
N LEU A 127 3.49 -17.94 0.17
CA LEU A 127 4.74 -17.18 0.23
C LEU A 127 5.10 -16.54 -1.12
N THR A 128 4.32 -15.54 -1.54
CA THR A 128 4.55 -14.80 -2.78
C THR A 128 5.29 -13.49 -2.58
N SER A 129 5.39 -13.01 -1.32
CA SER A 129 5.98 -11.71 -0.97
C SER A 129 6.98 -11.85 0.18
N TRP A 130 7.84 -10.85 0.34
CA TRP A 130 8.93 -10.89 1.31
C TRP A 130 8.54 -10.46 2.74
N SER A 131 7.33 -9.97 2.93
CA SER A 131 6.88 -9.58 4.27
C SER A 131 6.10 -10.72 4.92
N PRO A 132 6.55 -11.25 6.05
CA PRO A 132 5.86 -12.30 6.81
C PRO A 132 4.60 -11.80 7.54
N ALA A 133 4.34 -10.49 7.57
CA ALA A 133 3.27 -9.89 8.36
C ALA A 133 1.87 -10.47 8.04
N ALA A 134 1.61 -10.81 6.78
CA ALA A 134 0.32 -11.42 6.39
C ALA A 134 0.15 -12.86 6.89
N VAL A 135 1.25 -13.57 7.12
CA VAL A 135 1.22 -14.93 7.67
C VAL A 135 0.95 -14.88 9.18
N MET A 136 1.52 -13.89 9.86
CA MET A 136 1.42 -13.78 11.32
C MET A 136 0.04 -13.35 11.81
N ASN A 137 -0.73 -12.57 11.04
CA ASN A 137 -2.08 -12.15 11.42
C ASN A 137 -3.07 -13.34 11.51
N GLY A 138 -2.86 -14.40 10.73
CA GLY A 138 -3.64 -15.64 10.87
C GLY A 138 -3.38 -16.41 12.17
N TRP A 139 -2.21 -16.25 12.75
CA TRP A 139 -1.84 -16.88 14.02
C TRP A 139 -2.36 -16.09 15.23
N ALA A 140 -2.37 -14.78 15.17
CA ALA A 140 -2.86 -13.93 16.26
C ALA A 140 -4.36 -14.11 16.51
N THR A 141 -5.14 -14.43 15.48
CA THR A 141 -6.59 -14.67 15.63
C THR A 141 -6.88 -16.04 16.27
N ARG A 142 -6.03 -17.04 16.09
CA ARG A 142 -6.20 -18.37 16.72
C ARG A 142 -5.86 -18.41 18.20
N ALA A 143 -5.01 -17.51 18.69
CA ALA A 143 -4.60 -17.48 20.10
C ALA A 143 -5.66 -16.90 21.04
N ARG A 144 -6.79 -16.42 20.54
CA ARG A 144 -7.85 -15.79 21.34
C ARG A 144 -9.18 -16.54 21.35
N THR A 145 -9.15 -17.86 21.29
CA THR A 145 -10.35 -18.60 21.65
C THR A 145 -10.32 -18.77 23.17
N PRO A 146 -11.20 -18.09 23.94
CA PRO A 146 -11.30 -18.36 25.36
C PRO A 146 -11.83 -19.77 25.51
N THR A 147 -11.08 -20.64 26.13
CA THR A 147 -11.60 -21.92 26.64
C THR A 147 -12.75 -21.59 27.57
N ALA A 148 -13.98 -21.90 27.13
CA ALA A 148 -15.11 -21.93 28.02
C ALA A 148 -14.79 -22.95 29.12
N ARG A 149 -14.64 -22.47 30.35
CA ARG A 149 -14.65 -23.33 31.55
C ARG A 149 -16.09 -23.76 31.81
N CYS A 150 -16.33 -25.02 31.77
CA CYS A 150 -17.46 -25.63 32.48
C CYS A 150 -17.26 -25.47 34.00
#